data_fe498fdc5bec7d2cb6153638b2d4245f
#
_entry.id   fe498fdc5bec7d2cb6153638b2d4245f
#
_cell.length_a   1.000
_cell.length_b   1.000
_cell.length_c   1.000
_cell.angle_alpha   90.00
_cell.angle_beta   90.00
_cell.angle_gamma   90.00
#
_symmetry.space_group_name_H-M   'P 1'
#
loop_
_entity.id
_entity.type
_entity.pdbx_description
1 polymer ?
#
loop_
_entity_poly.entity_id
_entity_poly.type
_entity_poly.pdbx_seq_one_letter_code
_entity_poly.pdbx_strand_id
1 'polypeptide(L)'
;MTDVNFGWLIRSIHRWSASMMVLVMILHVFRVYLTGGFKRPRELTWVTGVVMAVCTVSFGVTGYSLPRDQVGYWAVKIVTGVPDAIPVVGPTIVELLRGGVGVGQATLTRFYSLHTFVLPLATAVFMLMHSLMIRKQGISGPL
;
A
#
# COMPACT_ATOMS: atom_id res chain seq x y z
N MET A 1 21.50 10.17 -6.18
CA MET A 1 20.95 11.34 -5.50
C MET A 1 21.79 12.59 -5.76
N THR A 2 23.08 12.45 -5.81
CA THR A 2 24.04 13.52 -6.14
C THR A 2 24.12 13.80 -7.64
N ASP A 3 23.88 12.79 -8.47
CA ASP A 3 24.08 12.84 -9.93
C ASP A 3 22.82 13.26 -10.72
N VAL A 4 21.66 13.32 -10.06
CA VAL A 4 20.40 13.74 -10.68
C VAL A 4 19.98 15.10 -10.15
N ASN A 5 19.73 16.05 -11.06
CA ASN A 5 19.25 17.37 -10.70
C ASN A 5 17.97 17.29 -9.86
N PHE A 6 17.98 17.89 -8.68
CA PHE A 6 16.88 17.85 -7.70
C PHE A 6 16.51 16.43 -7.20
N GLY A 7 17.33 15.40 -7.42
CA GLY A 7 17.04 14.04 -6.97
C GLY A 7 16.82 13.91 -5.46
N TRP A 8 17.57 14.67 -4.67
CA TRP A 8 17.42 14.77 -3.22
C TRP A 8 16.05 15.35 -2.81
N LEU A 9 15.58 16.36 -3.55
CA LEU A 9 14.29 17.02 -3.29
C LEU A 9 13.12 16.07 -3.61
N ILE A 10 13.13 15.46 -4.79
CA ILE A 10 12.09 14.51 -5.22
C ILE A 10 11.99 13.34 -4.23
N ARG A 11 13.12 12.77 -3.82
CA ARG A 11 13.11 11.67 -2.85
C ARG A 11 12.62 12.11 -1.47
N SER A 12 13.00 13.30 -1.01
CA SER A 12 12.54 13.83 0.27
C SER A 12 11.03 14.08 0.26
N ILE A 13 10.51 14.70 -0.78
CA ILE A 13 9.07 14.90 -0.96
C ILE A 13 8.34 13.54 -0.98
N HIS A 14 8.83 12.57 -1.73
CA HIS A 14 8.23 11.23 -1.81
C HIS A 14 8.17 10.56 -0.43
N ARG A 15 9.25 10.58 0.32
CA ARG A 15 9.33 9.97 1.65
C ARG A 15 8.35 10.62 2.64
N TRP A 16 8.32 11.95 2.70
CA TRP A 16 7.41 12.68 3.59
C TRP A 16 5.96 12.51 3.17
N SER A 17 5.67 12.57 1.88
CA SER A 17 4.33 12.36 1.34
C SER A 17 3.82 10.95 1.63
N ALA A 18 4.66 9.92 1.56
CA ALA A 18 4.29 8.56 1.91
C ALA A 18 3.87 8.45 3.39
N SER A 19 4.62 9.05 4.31
CA SER A 19 4.28 9.08 5.73
C SER A 19 2.97 9.85 6.00
N MET A 20 2.81 10.99 5.36
CA MET A 20 1.58 11.79 5.46
C MET A 20 0.37 11.07 4.86
N MET A 21 0.54 10.37 3.75
CA MET A 21 -0.52 9.58 3.13
C MET A 21 -1.06 8.51 4.08
N VAL A 22 -0.19 7.76 4.75
CA VAL A 22 -0.60 6.74 5.73
C VAL A 22 -1.33 7.39 6.90
N LEU A 23 -0.81 8.48 7.46
CA LEU A 23 -1.45 9.20 8.56
C LEU A 23 -2.85 9.70 8.18
N VAL A 24 -2.95 10.38 7.04
CA VAL A 24 -4.24 10.94 6.57
C VAL A 24 -5.21 9.82 6.21
N MET A 25 -4.74 8.70 5.65
CA MET A 25 -5.57 7.52 5.40
C MET A 25 -6.18 6.98 6.70
N ILE A 26 -5.39 6.84 7.76
CA ILE A 26 -5.88 6.40 9.08
C ILE A 26 -6.95 7.35 9.61
N LEU A 27 -6.70 8.65 9.59
CA LEU A 27 -7.66 9.66 10.01
C LEU A 27 -8.93 9.63 9.14
N HIS A 28 -8.79 9.42 7.84
CA HIS A 28 -9.91 9.26 6.93
C HIS A 28 -10.77 8.03 7.26
N VAL A 29 -10.15 6.88 7.54
CA VAL A 29 -10.87 5.67 7.97
C VAL A 29 -11.62 5.92 9.28
N PHE A 30 -10.99 6.55 10.27
CA PHE A 30 -11.66 6.95 11.51
C PHE A 30 -12.88 7.83 11.26
N ARG A 31 -12.72 8.86 10.45
CA ARG A 31 -13.83 9.74 10.09
C ARG A 31 -14.99 8.98 9.46
N VAL A 32 -14.71 8.13 8.46
CA VAL A 32 -15.73 7.32 7.76
C VAL A 32 -16.42 6.36 8.73
N TYR A 33 -15.66 5.73 9.63
CA TYR A 33 -16.21 4.82 10.64
C TYR A 33 -17.14 5.56 11.62
N LEU A 34 -16.66 6.65 12.19
CA LEU A 34 -17.40 7.42 13.19
C LEU A 34 -18.68 8.06 12.61
N THR A 35 -18.68 8.43 11.33
CA THR A 35 -19.88 9.00 10.66
C THR A 35 -20.77 7.94 10.02
N GLY A 36 -20.52 6.66 10.24
CA GLY A 36 -21.32 5.58 9.66
C GLY A 36 -21.24 5.46 8.14
N GLY A 37 -20.17 5.97 7.53
CA GLY A 37 -19.97 6.00 6.09
C GLY A 37 -19.82 4.62 5.43
N PHE A 38 -19.79 3.54 6.20
CA PHE A 38 -19.79 2.16 5.75
C PHE A 38 -21.20 1.53 5.64
N LYS A 39 -22.22 2.22 6.18
CA LYS A 39 -23.63 1.74 6.17
C LYS A 39 -24.28 2.04 4.82
N ARG A 40 -25.40 1.37 4.57
CA ARG A 40 -26.24 1.60 3.38
C ARG A 40 -26.53 3.08 3.16
N PRO A 41 -26.44 3.59 1.94
CA PRO A 41 -26.16 2.89 0.65
C PRO A 41 -24.67 2.86 0.25
N ARG A 42 -23.71 3.04 1.20
CA ARG A 42 -22.27 3.29 0.93
C ARG A 42 -21.37 2.08 1.10
N GLU A 43 -21.94 0.85 1.15
CA GLU A 43 -21.15 -0.37 1.36
C GLU A 43 -20.07 -0.55 0.27
N LEU A 44 -20.42 -0.33 -0.98
CA LEU A 44 -19.46 -0.48 -2.08
C LEU A 44 -18.35 0.58 -2.03
N THR A 45 -18.68 1.79 -1.60
CA THR A 45 -17.69 2.84 -1.34
C THR A 45 -16.72 2.44 -0.23
N TRP A 46 -17.24 1.80 0.83
CA TRP A 46 -16.41 1.26 1.90
C TRP A 46 -15.48 0.15 1.40
N VAL A 47 -15.99 -0.82 0.64
CA VAL A 47 -15.20 -1.94 0.10
C VAL A 47 -14.06 -1.43 -0.79
N THR A 48 -14.33 -0.50 -1.70
CA THR A 48 -13.26 0.10 -2.53
C THR A 48 -12.25 0.89 -1.70
N GLY A 49 -12.69 1.54 -0.64
CA GLY A 49 -11.83 2.21 0.33
C GLY A 49 -10.89 1.23 1.06
N VAL A 50 -11.40 0.07 1.48
CA VAL A 50 -10.59 -0.99 2.10
C VAL A 50 -9.54 -1.52 1.12
N VAL A 51 -9.90 -1.75 -0.13
CA VAL A 51 -8.93 -2.17 -1.16
C VAL A 51 -7.83 -1.13 -1.34
N MET A 52 -8.17 0.16 -1.40
CA MET A 52 -7.18 1.23 -1.47
C MET A 52 -6.28 1.31 -0.22
N ALA A 53 -6.84 1.06 0.97
CA ALA A 53 -6.04 0.98 2.20
C ALA A 53 -5.02 -0.16 2.14
N VAL A 54 -5.41 -1.33 1.65
CA VAL A 54 -4.51 -2.46 1.41
C VAL A 54 -3.43 -2.10 0.38
N CYS A 55 -3.79 -1.44 -0.72
CA CYS A 55 -2.82 -0.94 -1.70
C CYS A 55 -1.82 0.05 -1.05
N THR A 56 -2.31 0.96 -0.20
CA THR A 56 -1.45 1.94 0.50
C THR A 56 -0.44 1.25 1.43
N VAL A 57 -0.86 0.26 2.20
CA VAL A 57 0.06 -0.54 3.03
C VAL A 57 1.06 -1.29 2.15
N SER A 58 0.61 -1.85 1.05
CA SER A 58 1.48 -2.56 0.09
C SER A 58 2.51 -1.61 -0.56
N PHE A 59 2.12 -0.36 -0.86
CA PHE A 59 3.07 0.67 -1.27
C PHE A 59 4.14 0.93 -0.21
N GLY A 60 3.75 1.05 1.06
CA GLY A 60 4.69 1.24 2.16
C GLY A 60 5.71 0.12 2.24
N VAL A 61 5.25 -1.14 2.24
CA VAL A 61 6.10 -2.34 2.33
C VAL A 61 7.04 -2.46 1.13
N THR A 62 6.50 -2.36 -0.08
CA THR A 62 7.29 -2.51 -1.30
C THR A 62 8.30 -1.37 -1.46
N GLY A 63 7.89 -0.12 -1.19
CA GLY A 63 8.75 1.06 -1.31
C GLY A 63 9.89 1.08 -0.30
N TYR A 64 9.64 0.59 0.92
CA TYR A 64 10.64 0.54 1.99
C TYR A 64 11.83 -0.38 1.68
N SER A 65 11.63 -1.36 0.82
CA SER A 65 12.68 -2.31 0.38
C SER A 65 13.61 -1.75 -0.69
N LEU A 66 13.17 -0.74 -1.45
CA LEU A 66 13.89 -0.29 -2.65
C LEU A 66 15.27 0.35 -2.39
N PRO A 67 15.53 1.03 -1.25
CA PRO A 67 16.86 1.53 -0.93
C PRO A 67 17.95 0.47 -0.76
N ARG A 68 17.60 -0.79 -0.56
CA ARG A 68 18.52 -1.94 -0.34
C ARG A 68 19.42 -1.79 0.89
N ASP A 69 19.00 -1.02 1.88
CA ASP A 69 19.72 -0.92 3.14
C ASP A 69 19.37 -2.08 4.10
N GLN A 70 20.08 -2.18 5.20
CA GLN A 70 19.87 -3.22 6.22
C GLN A 70 18.45 -3.20 6.77
N VAL A 71 17.90 -2.01 6.98
CA VAL A 71 16.57 -1.84 7.56
C VAL A 71 15.50 -2.35 6.59
N GLY A 72 15.58 -1.98 5.31
CA GLY A 72 14.69 -2.44 4.25
C GLY A 72 14.77 -3.96 4.06
N TYR A 73 15.97 -4.53 4.07
CA TYR A 73 16.16 -5.98 3.96
C TYR A 73 15.44 -6.75 5.07
N TRP A 74 15.68 -6.37 6.32
CA TRP A 74 15.08 -7.06 7.47
C TRP A 74 13.58 -6.85 7.55
N ALA A 75 13.09 -5.65 7.23
CA ALA A 75 11.66 -5.36 7.15
C ALA A 75 10.96 -6.29 6.15
N VAL A 76 11.51 -6.43 4.94
CA VAL A 76 10.97 -7.33 3.91
C VAL A 76 11.02 -8.79 4.38
N LYS A 77 12.13 -9.20 4.98
CA LYS A 77 12.27 -10.57 5.50
C LYS A 77 11.21 -10.92 6.53
N ILE A 78 10.91 -9.99 7.45
CA ILE A 78 9.89 -10.17 8.47
C ILE A 78 8.49 -10.20 7.82
N VAL A 79 8.13 -9.18 7.04
CA VAL A 79 6.78 -9.05 6.48
C VAL A 79 6.47 -10.19 5.50
N THR A 80 7.41 -10.57 4.65
CA THR A 80 7.23 -11.71 3.72
C THR A 80 7.28 -13.07 4.42
N GLY A 81 7.74 -13.12 5.65
CA GLY A 81 7.74 -14.34 6.47
C GLY A 81 6.43 -14.58 7.22
N VAL A 82 5.59 -13.56 7.38
CA VAL A 82 4.30 -13.70 8.11
C VAL A 82 3.40 -14.80 7.55
N PRO A 83 3.24 -14.96 6.22
CA PRO A 83 2.43 -16.05 5.67
C PRO A 83 2.91 -17.45 6.01
N ASP A 84 4.17 -17.62 6.42
CA ASP A 84 4.74 -18.93 6.77
C ASP A 84 3.99 -19.61 7.93
N ALA A 85 3.31 -18.81 8.76
CA ALA A 85 2.46 -19.32 9.84
C ALA A 85 1.18 -20.03 9.35
N ILE A 86 0.85 -19.93 8.06
CA ILE A 86 -0.34 -20.58 7.49
C ILE A 86 0.01 -22.04 7.17
N PRO A 87 -0.64 -23.03 7.80
CA PRO A 87 -0.35 -24.43 7.53
C PRO A 87 -0.50 -24.79 6.05
N VAL A 88 0.39 -25.64 5.55
CA VAL A 88 0.40 -26.22 4.20
C VAL A 88 0.77 -25.21 3.09
N VAL A 89 0.12 -24.06 3.01
CA VAL A 89 0.29 -23.10 1.89
C VAL A 89 1.28 -21.97 2.21
N GLY A 90 1.61 -21.77 3.49
CA GLY A 90 2.48 -20.67 3.95
C GLY A 90 3.83 -20.61 3.23
N PRO A 91 4.63 -21.69 3.21
CA PRO A 91 5.92 -21.69 2.53
C PRO A 91 5.83 -21.35 1.05
N THR A 92 4.80 -21.85 0.35
CA THR A 92 4.56 -21.54 -1.06
C THR A 92 4.26 -20.06 -1.29
N ILE A 93 3.46 -19.44 -0.40
CA ILE A 93 3.17 -18.00 -0.46
C ILE A 93 4.43 -17.18 -0.22
N VAL A 94 5.25 -17.56 0.78
CA VAL A 94 6.52 -16.89 1.07
C VAL A 94 7.45 -16.95 -0.13
N GLU A 95 7.62 -18.12 -0.74
CA GLU A 95 8.46 -18.29 -1.92
C GLU A 95 7.93 -17.53 -3.13
N LEU A 96 6.63 -17.50 -3.32
CA LEU A 96 5.99 -16.69 -4.36
C LEU A 96 6.25 -15.19 -4.16
N LEU A 97 6.13 -14.69 -2.94
CA LEU A 97 6.38 -13.28 -2.63
C LEU A 97 7.86 -12.90 -2.84
N ARG A 98 8.78 -13.74 -2.37
CA ARG A 98 10.22 -13.48 -2.44
C ARG A 98 10.81 -13.74 -3.81
N GLY A 99 10.22 -14.67 -4.58
CA GLY A 99 10.79 -15.16 -5.82
C GLY A 99 11.92 -16.18 -5.62
N GLY A 100 11.92 -16.84 -4.44
CA GLY A 100 12.88 -17.86 -4.03
C GLY A 100 12.83 -18.07 -2.53
N VAL A 101 13.68 -18.96 -2.04
CA VAL A 101 13.72 -19.34 -0.60
C VAL A 101 14.08 -18.16 0.31
N GLY A 102 14.92 -17.22 -0.17
CA GLY A 102 15.38 -16.06 0.60
C GLY A 102 15.05 -14.73 -0.04
N VAL A 103 15.21 -13.66 0.74
CA VAL A 103 15.12 -12.29 0.24
C VAL A 103 16.37 -11.97 -0.57
N GLY A 104 16.20 -11.61 -1.84
CA GLY A 104 17.30 -11.36 -2.76
C GLY A 104 16.90 -10.48 -3.95
N GLN A 105 17.67 -10.59 -5.04
CA GLN A 105 17.44 -9.82 -6.26
C GLN A 105 16.04 -10.05 -6.85
N ALA A 106 15.55 -11.29 -6.84
CA ALA A 106 14.21 -11.61 -7.33
C ALA A 106 13.12 -10.88 -6.53
N THR A 107 13.27 -10.83 -5.21
CA THR A 107 12.35 -10.08 -4.32
C THR A 107 12.34 -8.60 -4.67
N LEU A 108 13.51 -8.01 -4.85
CA LEU A 108 13.64 -6.61 -5.19
C LEU A 108 13.01 -6.27 -6.54
N THR A 109 13.24 -7.10 -7.56
CA THR A 109 12.65 -6.91 -8.90
C THR A 109 11.13 -6.96 -8.83
N ARG A 110 10.56 -7.92 -8.10
CA ARG A 110 9.12 -8.03 -7.89
C ARG A 110 8.55 -6.83 -7.15
N PHE A 111 9.19 -6.40 -6.06
CA PHE A 111 8.74 -5.27 -5.28
C PHE A 111 8.87 -3.95 -6.05
N TYR A 112 9.90 -3.80 -6.86
CA TYR A 112 10.03 -2.67 -7.76
C TYR A 112 8.87 -2.62 -8.77
N SER A 113 8.58 -3.73 -9.44
CA SER A 113 7.48 -3.81 -10.40
C SER A 113 6.11 -3.57 -9.74
N LEU A 114 5.89 -4.12 -8.55
CA LEU A 114 4.69 -3.86 -7.78
C LEU A 114 4.56 -2.38 -7.43
N HIS A 115 5.62 -1.77 -6.90
CA HIS A 115 5.61 -0.39 -6.41
C HIS A 115 5.45 0.65 -7.53
N THR A 116 6.12 0.41 -8.67
CA THR A 116 6.17 1.42 -9.75
C THR A 116 5.12 1.23 -10.83
N PHE A 117 4.53 0.05 -10.96
CA PHE A 117 3.58 -0.25 -12.02
C PHE A 117 2.26 -0.83 -11.52
N VAL A 118 2.26 -1.98 -10.85
CA VAL A 118 1.03 -2.70 -10.52
C VAL A 118 0.20 -1.93 -9.49
N LEU A 119 0.80 -1.53 -8.38
CA LEU A 119 0.10 -0.80 -7.31
C LEU A 119 -0.39 0.58 -7.76
N PRO A 120 0.39 1.41 -8.50
CA PRO A 120 -0.12 2.66 -9.03
C PRO A 120 -1.33 2.48 -9.95
N LEU A 121 -1.29 1.51 -10.84
CA LEU A 121 -2.40 1.22 -11.75
C LEU A 121 -3.65 0.77 -10.98
N ALA A 122 -3.49 -0.21 -10.09
CA ALA A 122 -4.59 -0.70 -9.27
C ALA A 122 -5.20 0.42 -8.41
N THR A 123 -4.36 1.21 -7.75
CA THR A 123 -4.82 2.33 -6.93
C THR A 123 -5.55 3.38 -7.76
N ALA A 124 -5.07 3.71 -8.96
CA ALA A 124 -5.72 4.67 -9.85
C ALA A 124 -7.13 4.20 -10.24
N VAL A 125 -7.30 2.92 -10.58
CA VAL A 125 -8.61 2.34 -10.92
C VAL A 125 -9.55 2.40 -9.72
N PHE A 126 -9.14 1.92 -8.55
CA PHE A 126 -9.98 1.94 -7.36
C PHE A 126 -10.25 3.36 -6.83
N MET A 127 -9.32 4.27 -6.97
CA MET A 127 -9.51 5.69 -6.62
C MET A 127 -10.56 6.34 -7.52
N LEU A 128 -10.53 6.07 -8.82
CA LEU A 128 -11.53 6.56 -9.76
C LEU A 128 -12.92 6.00 -9.39
N MET A 129 -13.03 4.69 -9.15
CA MET A 129 -14.30 4.07 -8.74
C MET A 129 -14.81 4.67 -7.43
N HIS A 130 -13.96 4.79 -6.43
CA HIS A 130 -14.29 5.35 -5.12
C HIS A 130 -14.80 6.80 -5.22
N SER A 131 -14.09 7.63 -5.96
CA SER A 131 -14.45 9.03 -6.17
C SER A 131 -15.77 9.19 -6.91
N LEU A 132 -16.03 8.37 -7.94
CA LEU A 132 -17.30 8.39 -8.67
C LEU A 132 -18.48 7.98 -7.78
N MET A 133 -18.29 6.99 -6.91
CA MET A 133 -19.33 6.59 -5.96
C MET A 133 -19.61 7.67 -4.93
N ILE A 134 -18.58 8.33 -4.38
CA ILE A 134 -18.74 9.45 -3.46
C ILE A 134 -19.50 10.61 -4.13
N ARG A 135 -19.18 10.91 -5.37
CA ARG A 135 -19.90 11.96 -6.12
C ARG A 135 -21.38 11.65 -6.30
N LYS A 136 -21.74 10.37 -6.49
CA LYS A 136 -23.14 9.94 -6.65
C LYS A 136 -23.90 9.87 -5.31
N GLN A 137 -23.24 9.41 -4.26
CA GLN A 137 -23.90 9.12 -2.98
C GLN A 137 -23.75 10.24 -1.94
N GLY A 138 -22.87 11.21 -2.19
CA GLY A 138 -22.47 12.20 -1.22
C GLY A 138 -21.60 11.64 -0.09
N ILE A 139 -21.07 12.54 0.74
CA ILE A 139 -20.33 12.15 1.95
C ILE A 139 -21.30 11.81 3.07
N SER A 140 -20.88 10.92 4.00
CA SER A 140 -21.64 10.69 5.25
C SER A 140 -21.68 11.98 6.04
N GLY A 141 -22.88 12.36 6.49
CA GLY A 141 -23.10 13.55 7.30
C GLY A 141 -22.46 13.51 8.69
N PRO A 142 -22.53 14.61 9.43
CA PRO A 142 -22.17 14.58 10.84
C PRO A 142 -23.08 13.61 11.61
N LEU A 143 -22.56 13.07 12.71
CA LEU A 143 -23.30 12.23 13.63
C LEU A 143 -24.51 12.94 14.20
#